data_7e7eb9ae255da30542ff72db5254ca45
#
_entry.id   7e7eb9ae255da30542ff72db5254ca45
#
_cell.length_a   1.000
_cell.length_b   1.000
_cell.length_c   1.000
_cell.angle_alpha   90.00
_cell.angle_beta   90.00
_cell.angle_gamma   90.00
#
_symmetry.space_group_name_H-M   'P 1'
#
loop_
_entity.id
_entity.type
_entity.pdbx_description
1 polymer ?
#
loop_
_entity_poly.entity_id
_entity_poly.type
_entity_poly.pdbx_seq_one_letter_code
_entity_poly.pdbx_strand_id
1 'polypeptide(L)'
;MHRPVLRPLVSLLFVLALVAGLFTPLPARAQDAPPERVVVRIYFNSTDQLNDLASRLDVWEVNHAEGWLVAMVRSADVTLYTHEGYRVELDDAKTAMVNTPLTALPGQTQGIPSYPCYRTVEETYAAMQTLNTTYPGLVTLTDIGNSWDKVTAGGPGGYDIWDMTLTNEANTFHKPVFFLMGEIHARELVTAETVLRMSEYLLTNYGVDPDITWLLDYYELHMVPMTNPDGRKFAETGEWWRKNTDNDDGCTSYPDYGTDLNRNHSFKWGGAGTNPCDETYQGPYPYNPEPEIQAIQNRVLALLEDERGPGDTDPAPLDYEGIFITLHSYSNLVMWPWGWSYSDAPNHTQLQTLGRKMAFFN
;
A
#
# COMPACT_ATOMS: atom_id res chain seq x y z
N MET A 1 26.20 70.84 56.88
CA MET A 1 26.32 70.19 55.61
C MET A 1 26.02 68.66 55.78
N HIS A 2 24.81 68.31 55.55
CA HIS A 2 24.39 66.90 55.72
C HIS A 2 24.26 66.21 54.33
N ARG A 3 24.98 65.14 54.14
CA ARG A 3 24.81 64.23 52.98
C ARG A 3 23.72 63.22 53.32
N PRO A 4 22.74 62.99 52.44
CA PRO A 4 21.74 61.93 52.63
C PRO A 4 22.30 60.58 52.24
N VAL A 5 22.06 59.59 53.10
CA VAL A 5 22.38 58.16 52.90
C VAL A 5 21.34 57.55 52.03
N LEU A 6 21.69 57.24 50.78
CA LEU A 6 20.83 56.52 49.81
C LEU A 6 21.40 55.11 49.58
N ARG A 7 21.19 54.19 50.54
CA ARG A 7 21.75 52.84 50.39
C ARG A 7 20.92 51.63 50.89
N PRO A 8 19.61 51.65 51.13
CA PRO A 8 18.94 50.36 51.30
C PRO A 8 17.91 49.98 50.21
N LEU A 9 17.50 50.91 49.30
CA LEU A 9 16.44 50.58 48.33
C LEU A 9 16.89 49.71 47.14
N VAL A 10 18.14 49.75 46.75
CA VAL A 10 18.62 48.98 45.56
C VAL A 10 18.78 47.51 45.88
N SER A 11 19.14 47.13 47.11
CA SER A 11 19.32 45.74 47.55
C SER A 11 17.98 44.99 47.68
N LEU A 12 16.88 45.68 48.03
CA LEU A 12 15.57 45.08 48.16
C LEU A 12 14.92 44.78 46.80
N LEU A 13 15.17 45.61 45.79
CA LEU A 13 14.70 45.40 44.44
C LEU A 13 15.40 44.20 43.73
N PHE A 14 16.69 43.99 44.03
CA PHE A 14 17.42 42.84 43.47
C PHE A 14 16.97 41.48 44.07
N VAL A 15 16.62 41.44 45.33
CA VAL A 15 16.13 40.21 45.99
C VAL A 15 14.72 39.88 45.54
N LEU A 16 13.86 40.90 45.30
CA LEU A 16 12.50 40.70 44.75
C LEU A 16 12.54 40.22 43.28
N ALA A 17 13.51 40.69 42.49
CA ALA A 17 13.70 40.24 41.12
C ALA A 17 14.22 38.78 41.03
N LEU A 18 15.05 38.36 41.99
CA LEU A 18 15.54 36.99 42.04
C LEU A 18 14.48 35.98 42.51
N VAL A 19 13.56 36.38 43.36
CA VAL A 19 12.47 35.50 43.85
C VAL A 19 11.32 35.40 42.83
N ALA A 20 11.05 36.47 42.02
CA ALA A 20 10.10 36.43 40.94
C ALA A 20 10.53 35.53 39.76
N GLY A 21 11.85 35.32 39.55
CA GLY A 21 12.39 34.42 38.54
C GLY A 21 12.28 32.93 38.88
N LEU A 22 11.97 32.56 40.12
CA LEU A 22 11.84 31.17 40.55
C LEU A 22 10.42 30.61 40.45
N PHE A 23 9.42 31.44 40.05
CA PHE A 23 8.05 31.05 39.79
C PHE A 23 7.66 31.23 38.32
N THR A 24 8.55 30.91 37.38
CA THR A 24 8.05 30.64 36.03
C THR A 24 7.22 29.37 36.11
N PRO A 25 5.92 29.40 35.80
CA PRO A 25 5.17 28.16 35.66
C PRO A 25 5.92 27.30 34.65
N LEU A 26 6.26 26.07 35.03
CA LEU A 26 6.68 25.07 34.06
C LEU A 26 5.66 25.13 32.91
N PRO A 27 6.12 25.17 31.64
CA PRO A 27 5.18 25.13 30.53
C PRO A 27 4.29 23.92 30.80
N ALA A 28 2.97 24.15 30.90
CA ALA A 28 2.02 23.06 30.95
C ALA A 28 2.39 22.17 29.77
N ARG A 29 2.72 20.90 30.08
CA ARG A 29 2.97 19.91 29.04
C ARG A 29 1.75 20.01 28.13
N ALA A 30 1.95 20.45 26.90
CA ALA A 30 0.89 20.46 25.93
C ALA A 30 0.28 19.06 25.99
N GLN A 31 -0.97 18.96 26.33
CA GLN A 31 -1.69 17.71 26.26
C GLN A 31 -1.52 17.34 24.79
N ASP A 32 -0.78 16.25 24.50
CA ASP A 32 -0.52 15.83 23.15
C ASP A 32 -1.89 15.78 22.46
N ALA A 33 -2.04 16.50 21.35
CA ALA A 33 -3.26 16.44 20.58
C ALA A 33 -3.57 14.97 20.29
N PRO A 34 -4.82 14.52 20.33
CA PRO A 34 -5.13 13.14 19.97
C PRO A 34 -4.54 12.87 18.57
N PRO A 35 -4.01 11.67 18.31
CA PRO A 35 -3.44 11.34 17.02
C PRO A 35 -4.49 11.59 15.93
N GLU A 36 -4.07 12.08 14.79
CA GLU A 36 -4.97 12.41 13.68
C GLU A 36 -5.72 11.18 13.18
N ARG A 37 -5.06 10.01 13.18
CA ARG A 37 -5.63 8.72 12.82
C ARG A 37 -5.62 7.76 14.01
N VAL A 38 -6.71 7.01 14.13
CA VAL A 38 -6.90 6.00 15.15
C VAL A 38 -7.37 4.70 14.51
N VAL A 39 -7.02 3.58 15.13
CA VAL A 39 -7.56 2.28 14.74
C VAL A 39 -8.76 1.98 15.63
N VAL A 40 -9.85 1.57 15.01
CA VAL A 40 -11.11 1.30 15.67
C VAL A 40 -11.63 -0.10 15.37
N ARG A 41 -12.37 -0.64 16.32
CA ARG A 41 -13.26 -1.77 16.11
C ARG A 41 -14.67 -1.23 15.97
N ILE A 42 -15.32 -1.51 14.83
CA ILE A 42 -16.70 -1.09 14.56
C ILE A 42 -17.57 -2.35 14.53
N TYR A 43 -18.64 -2.33 15.32
CA TYR A 43 -19.57 -3.46 15.40
C TYR A 43 -20.72 -3.29 14.40
N PHE A 44 -21.06 -4.39 13.72
CA PHE A 44 -22.16 -4.47 12.77
C PHE A 44 -23.14 -5.60 13.16
N ASN A 45 -24.40 -5.45 12.75
CA ASN A 45 -25.47 -6.41 13.07
C ASN A 45 -26.03 -7.11 11.83
N SER A 46 -25.57 -6.73 10.63
CA SER A 46 -26.01 -7.31 9.36
C SER A 46 -24.90 -7.24 8.31
N THR A 47 -25.02 -8.09 7.29
CA THR A 47 -24.14 -8.06 6.11
C THR A 47 -24.22 -6.71 5.38
N ASP A 48 -25.42 -6.09 5.33
CA ASP A 48 -25.60 -4.78 4.69
C ASP A 48 -24.78 -3.70 5.39
N GLN A 49 -24.75 -3.69 6.73
CA GLN A 49 -23.90 -2.78 7.50
C GLN A 49 -22.40 -3.04 7.27
N LEU A 50 -22.00 -4.31 7.23
CA LEU A 50 -20.63 -4.67 6.91
C LEU A 50 -20.23 -4.18 5.50
N ASN A 51 -21.09 -4.38 4.52
CA ASN A 51 -20.87 -3.95 3.15
C ASN A 51 -20.79 -2.42 3.02
N ASP A 52 -21.67 -1.70 3.71
CA ASP A 52 -21.64 -0.24 3.77
C ASP A 52 -20.31 0.27 4.35
N LEU A 53 -19.89 -0.27 5.49
CA LEU A 53 -18.60 0.08 6.10
C LEU A 53 -17.42 -0.28 5.18
N ALA A 54 -17.42 -1.47 4.59
CA ALA A 54 -16.34 -1.93 3.71
C ALA A 54 -16.24 -1.16 2.39
N SER A 55 -17.32 -0.51 1.95
CA SER A 55 -17.30 0.37 0.77
C SER A 55 -16.57 1.70 1.03
N ARG A 56 -16.49 2.12 2.30
CA ARG A 56 -15.93 3.42 2.74
C ARG A 56 -14.60 3.29 3.47
N LEU A 57 -14.36 2.14 4.11
CA LEU A 57 -13.22 1.91 4.98
C LEU A 57 -12.25 0.89 4.40
N ASP A 58 -10.99 1.11 4.65
CA ASP A 58 -9.98 0.07 4.51
C ASP A 58 -10.08 -0.90 5.69
N VAL A 59 -10.77 -2.00 5.45
CA VAL A 59 -11.04 -3.02 6.48
C VAL A 59 -9.85 -3.96 6.62
N TRP A 60 -9.29 -4.04 7.81
CA TRP A 60 -8.12 -4.86 8.13
C TRP A 60 -8.48 -6.25 8.62
N GLU A 61 -9.53 -6.33 9.44
CA GLU A 61 -9.99 -7.58 10.05
C GLU A 61 -11.51 -7.60 10.09
N VAL A 62 -12.11 -8.77 9.90
CA VAL A 62 -13.54 -8.99 10.07
C VAL A 62 -13.77 -10.22 10.95
N ASN A 63 -14.55 -10.08 12.01
CA ASN A 63 -15.03 -11.20 12.80
C ASN A 63 -16.55 -11.34 12.62
N HIS A 64 -16.96 -12.23 11.73
CA HIS A 64 -18.36 -12.49 11.45
C HIS A 64 -19.10 -13.12 12.64
N ALA A 65 -18.41 -13.90 13.49
CA ALA A 65 -19.05 -14.56 14.63
C ALA A 65 -19.41 -13.58 15.74
N GLU A 66 -18.59 -12.57 15.95
CA GLU A 66 -18.79 -11.54 16.97
C GLU A 66 -19.36 -10.25 16.39
N GLY A 67 -19.47 -10.11 15.07
CA GLY A 67 -20.08 -8.97 14.37
C GLY A 67 -19.26 -7.69 14.50
N TRP A 68 -17.95 -7.73 14.25
CA TRP A 68 -17.11 -6.54 14.23
C TRP A 68 -16.07 -6.56 13.11
N LEU A 69 -15.63 -5.38 12.70
CA LEU A 69 -14.48 -5.15 11.84
C LEU A 69 -13.47 -4.22 12.51
N VAL A 70 -12.24 -4.23 12.02
CA VAL A 70 -11.17 -3.31 12.40
C VAL A 70 -10.79 -2.47 11.19
N ALA A 71 -10.69 -1.16 11.39
CA ALA A 71 -10.25 -0.22 10.36
C ALA A 71 -9.51 0.96 11.00
N MET A 72 -8.67 1.62 10.20
CA MET A 72 -8.10 2.91 10.55
C MET A 72 -9.02 4.03 10.07
N VAL A 73 -9.28 5.01 10.93
CA VAL A 73 -10.15 6.17 10.63
C VAL A 73 -9.51 7.45 11.16
N ARG A 74 -9.95 8.61 10.67
CA ARG A 74 -9.60 9.87 11.30
C ARG A 74 -10.24 9.96 12.68
N SER A 75 -9.53 10.51 13.65
CA SER A 75 -10.07 10.68 15.01
C SER A 75 -11.40 11.45 15.04
N ALA A 76 -11.56 12.41 14.14
CA ALA A 76 -12.78 13.18 13.98
C ALA A 76 -13.99 12.32 13.53
N ASP A 77 -13.75 11.27 12.75
CA ASP A 77 -14.81 10.43 12.18
C ASP A 77 -15.37 9.39 13.17
N VAL A 78 -14.67 9.12 14.27
CA VAL A 78 -15.15 8.23 15.33
C VAL A 78 -16.53 8.67 15.83
N THR A 79 -16.73 9.98 15.97
CA THR A 79 -18.03 10.55 16.39
C THR A 79 -19.09 10.35 15.30
N LEU A 80 -18.72 10.45 14.02
CA LEU A 80 -19.64 10.24 12.89
C LEU A 80 -20.21 8.81 12.92
N TYR A 81 -19.37 7.78 12.98
CA TYR A 81 -19.83 6.39 13.03
C TYR A 81 -20.71 6.11 14.25
N THR A 82 -20.39 6.74 15.39
CA THR A 82 -21.24 6.63 16.60
C THR A 82 -22.61 7.28 16.37
N HIS A 83 -22.67 8.42 15.70
CA HIS A 83 -23.93 9.08 15.33
C HIS A 83 -24.74 8.31 14.30
N GLU A 84 -24.09 7.57 13.41
CA GLU A 84 -24.73 6.65 12.46
C GLU A 84 -25.32 5.39 13.15
N GLY A 85 -25.07 5.25 14.45
CA GLY A 85 -25.62 4.15 15.27
C GLY A 85 -24.71 2.95 15.39
N TYR A 86 -23.45 3.03 14.95
CA TYR A 86 -22.46 1.98 15.17
C TYR A 86 -21.88 2.06 16.58
N ARG A 87 -21.63 0.91 17.19
CA ARG A 87 -20.76 0.81 18.35
C ARG A 87 -19.31 0.85 17.88
N VAL A 88 -18.53 1.80 18.40
CA VAL A 88 -17.12 2.01 18.03
C VAL A 88 -16.27 1.89 19.28
N GLU A 89 -15.20 1.11 19.21
CA GLU A 89 -14.19 0.97 20.27
C GLU A 89 -12.80 1.30 19.70
N LEU A 90 -12.01 2.08 20.44
CA LEU A 90 -10.62 2.36 20.07
C LEU A 90 -9.74 1.13 20.30
N ASP A 91 -8.88 0.81 19.35
CA ASP A 91 -7.78 -0.14 19.52
C ASP A 91 -6.49 0.65 19.80
N ASP A 92 -6.21 0.90 21.09
CA ASP A 92 -5.08 1.72 21.51
C ASP A 92 -3.75 1.11 21.07
N ALA A 93 -3.62 -0.21 21.04
CA ALA A 93 -2.39 -0.89 20.66
C ALA A 93 -2.09 -0.70 19.16
N LYS A 94 -3.09 -0.92 18.30
CA LYS A 94 -2.95 -0.68 16.86
C LYS A 94 -2.82 0.82 16.55
N THR A 95 -3.52 1.69 17.29
CA THR A 95 -3.38 3.15 17.17
C THR A 95 -1.95 3.59 17.49
N ALA A 96 -1.35 3.08 18.56
CA ALA A 96 0.05 3.36 18.89
C ALA A 96 1.00 2.86 17.79
N MET A 97 0.74 1.67 17.25
CA MET A 97 1.55 1.10 16.16
C MET A 97 1.58 2.01 14.92
N VAL A 98 0.42 2.48 14.44
CA VAL A 98 0.34 3.30 13.22
C VAL A 98 0.85 4.73 13.42
N ASN A 99 0.95 5.21 14.64
CA ASN A 99 1.46 6.55 14.97
C ASN A 99 2.90 6.52 15.55
N THR A 100 3.56 5.35 15.55
CA THR A 100 4.95 5.27 16.03
C THR A 100 5.91 5.65 14.91
N PRO A 101 6.72 6.72 15.09
CA PRO A 101 7.69 7.12 14.07
C PRO A 101 8.73 6.04 13.82
N LEU A 102 9.09 5.85 12.55
CA LEU A 102 10.18 4.96 12.20
C LEU A 102 11.52 5.59 12.55
N THR A 103 12.41 4.79 13.15
CA THR A 103 13.77 5.21 13.50
C THR A 103 14.76 4.15 13.07
N ALA A 104 15.88 4.57 12.47
CA ALA A 104 16.93 3.62 12.11
C ALA A 104 17.44 2.86 13.33
N LEU A 105 17.58 1.55 13.19
CA LEU A 105 18.17 0.70 14.23
C LEU A 105 19.68 1.03 14.37
N PRO A 106 20.28 0.77 15.54
CA PRO A 106 21.71 0.99 15.72
C PRO A 106 22.53 0.27 14.65
N GLY A 107 23.28 1.04 13.84
CA GLY A 107 24.09 0.52 12.75
C GLY A 107 23.34 0.20 11.45
N GLN A 108 22.05 0.50 11.36
CA GLN A 108 21.29 0.34 10.11
C GLN A 108 21.78 1.35 9.07
N THR A 109 22.19 0.85 7.90
CA THR A 109 22.69 1.65 6.76
C THR A 109 21.91 1.43 5.49
N GLN A 110 20.93 0.52 5.48
CA GLN A 110 20.10 0.16 4.33
C GLN A 110 18.68 -0.17 4.80
N GLY A 111 17.77 -0.19 3.85
CA GLY A 111 16.36 -0.48 4.07
C GLY A 111 15.62 0.66 4.77
N ILE A 112 14.34 0.46 4.94
CA ILE A 112 13.46 1.43 5.61
C ILE A 112 13.83 1.52 7.09
N PRO A 113 13.92 2.71 7.69
CA PRO A 113 14.16 2.87 9.13
C PRO A 113 13.24 1.94 9.95
N SER A 114 13.76 1.30 10.98
CA SER A 114 13.14 0.21 11.76
C SER A 114 12.95 -1.12 11.03
N TYR A 115 13.01 -1.15 9.70
CA TYR A 115 12.76 -2.33 8.87
C TYR A 115 13.92 -2.60 7.89
N PRO A 116 15.09 -3.02 8.36
CA PRO A 116 16.28 -3.21 7.51
C PRO A 116 16.11 -4.31 6.45
N CYS A 117 15.08 -5.14 6.57
CA CYS A 117 14.77 -6.20 5.60
C CYS A 117 13.92 -5.71 4.41
N TYR A 118 13.35 -4.52 4.49
CA TYR A 118 12.53 -3.93 3.44
C TYR A 118 13.31 -2.82 2.75
N ARG A 119 13.51 -2.98 1.43
CA ARG A 119 14.22 -2.03 0.59
C ARG A 119 13.41 -0.76 0.37
N THR A 120 14.08 0.36 0.22
CA THR A 120 13.47 1.60 -0.31
C THR A 120 13.14 1.42 -1.81
N VAL A 121 12.43 2.39 -2.40
CA VAL A 121 12.17 2.40 -3.86
C VAL A 121 13.49 2.34 -4.62
N GLU A 122 14.45 3.18 -4.26
CA GLU A 122 15.75 3.27 -4.92
C GLU A 122 16.56 1.99 -4.77
N GLU A 123 16.56 1.37 -3.59
CA GLU A 123 17.24 0.10 -3.34
C GLU A 123 16.58 -1.05 -4.11
N THR A 124 15.25 -1.05 -4.24
CA THR A 124 14.50 -2.02 -5.04
C THR A 124 14.88 -1.90 -6.51
N TYR A 125 14.89 -0.71 -7.07
CA TYR A 125 15.28 -0.48 -8.48
C TYR A 125 16.76 -0.79 -8.75
N ALA A 126 17.64 -0.46 -7.81
CA ALA A 126 19.04 -0.84 -7.90
C ALA A 126 19.24 -2.36 -7.89
N ALA A 127 18.45 -3.09 -7.09
CA ALA A 127 18.48 -4.55 -7.09
C ALA A 127 17.96 -5.13 -8.41
N MET A 128 16.87 -4.62 -8.97
CA MET A 128 16.37 -5.03 -10.29
C MET A 128 17.40 -4.81 -11.39
N GLN A 129 18.08 -3.65 -11.42
CA GLN A 129 19.17 -3.38 -12.35
C GLN A 129 20.36 -4.34 -12.16
N THR A 130 20.66 -4.68 -10.92
CA THR A 130 21.71 -5.65 -10.60
C THR A 130 21.36 -7.04 -11.15
N LEU A 131 20.12 -7.48 -11.01
CA LEU A 131 19.65 -8.75 -11.56
C LEU A 131 19.71 -8.76 -13.09
N ASN A 132 19.24 -7.69 -13.73
CA ASN A 132 19.30 -7.53 -15.19
C ASN A 132 20.73 -7.61 -15.73
N THR A 133 21.70 -7.00 -15.05
CA THR A 133 23.11 -7.04 -15.47
C THR A 133 23.79 -8.36 -15.14
N THR A 134 23.37 -9.04 -14.08
CA THR A 134 23.95 -10.33 -13.64
C THR A 134 23.45 -11.50 -14.48
N TYR A 135 22.20 -11.45 -14.93
CA TYR A 135 21.54 -12.53 -15.66
C TYR A 135 21.03 -12.06 -17.05
N PRO A 136 21.90 -11.58 -17.96
CA PRO A 136 21.48 -10.88 -19.18
C PRO A 136 20.75 -11.75 -20.22
N GLY A 137 20.66 -13.06 -20.03
CA GLY A 137 19.88 -13.96 -20.88
C GLY A 137 18.62 -14.50 -20.21
N LEU A 138 18.36 -14.05 -18.99
CA LEU A 138 17.22 -14.50 -18.17
C LEU A 138 16.36 -13.33 -17.69
N VAL A 139 16.86 -12.10 -17.70
CA VAL A 139 16.17 -10.93 -17.15
C VAL A 139 16.14 -9.80 -18.16
N THR A 140 14.95 -9.27 -18.41
CA THR A 140 14.74 -8.03 -19.17
C THR A 140 13.93 -7.06 -18.32
N LEU A 141 14.37 -5.79 -18.22
CA LEU A 141 13.62 -4.71 -17.61
C LEU A 141 12.89 -3.90 -18.67
N THR A 142 11.59 -3.76 -18.50
CA THR A 142 10.73 -2.95 -19.38
C THR A 142 10.11 -1.82 -18.56
N ASP A 143 10.30 -0.58 -18.99
CA ASP A 143 9.52 0.56 -18.51
C ASP A 143 8.12 0.45 -19.10
N ILE A 144 7.11 0.24 -18.23
CA ILE A 144 5.71 0.04 -18.63
C ILE A 144 4.85 1.29 -18.39
N GLY A 145 5.41 2.33 -17.79
CA GLY A 145 4.74 3.61 -17.53
C GLY A 145 5.33 4.38 -16.36
N ASN A 146 4.60 5.36 -15.87
CA ASN A 146 5.07 6.30 -14.88
C ASN A 146 4.12 6.39 -13.70
N SER A 147 4.64 6.80 -12.53
CA SER A 147 3.86 7.20 -11.37
C SER A 147 3.22 8.58 -11.57
N TRP A 148 2.26 8.93 -10.71
CA TRP A 148 1.52 10.19 -10.79
C TRP A 148 2.45 11.41 -10.63
N ASP A 149 3.35 11.41 -9.66
CA ASP A 149 4.31 12.50 -9.45
C ASP A 149 5.20 12.73 -10.69
N LYS A 150 5.54 11.66 -11.41
CA LYS A 150 6.40 11.77 -12.59
C LYS A 150 5.71 12.40 -13.78
N VAL A 151 4.42 12.19 -13.97
CA VAL A 151 3.64 12.80 -15.06
C VAL A 151 3.11 14.18 -14.72
N THR A 152 3.10 14.55 -13.43
CA THR A 152 2.56 15.81 -12.94
C THR A 152 3.57 16.93 -13.09
N ALA A 153 3.26 17.92 -13.90
CA ALA A 153 4.15 19.04 -14.18
C ALA A 153 4.43 19.88 -12.92
N GLY A 154 5.72 20.02 -12.57
CA GLY A 154 6.17 20.81 -11.41
C GLY A 154 5.98 20.11 -10.06
N GLY A 155 5.54 18.86 -10.07
CA GLY A 155 5.48 18.01 -8.90
C GLY A 155 6.86 17.46 -8.46
N PRO A 156 6.89 16.61 -7.43
CA PRO A 156 8.06 15.80 -7.10
C PRO A 156 8.53 14.94 -8.29
N GLY A 157 9.76 14.44 -8.26
CA GLY A 157 10.37 13.79 -9.43
C GLY A 157 9.72 12.51 -9.91
N GLY A 158 8.92 11.80 -9.09
CA GLY A 158 8.24 10.55 -9.43
C GLY A 158 9.14 9.43 -9.98
N TYR A 159 8.53 8.32 -10.40
CA TYR A 159 9.27 7.11 -10.78
C TYR A 159 8.68 6.44 -12.02
N ASP A 160 9.51 5.66 -12.73
CA ASP A 160 9.05 4.69 -13.72
C ASP A 160 8.42 3.48 -13.03
N ILE A 161 7.44 2.86 -13.68
CA ILE A 161 6.92 1.55 -13.29
C ILE A 161 7.63 0.49 -14.12
N TRP A 162 8.36 -0.40 -13.44
CA TRP A 162 9.18 -1.42 -14.09
C TRP A 162 8.55 -2.79 -14.04
N ASP A 163 8.46 -3.44 -15.19
CA ASP A 163 8.23 -4.88 -15.32
C ASP A 163 9.57 -5.59 -15.53
N MET A 164 9.90 -6.50 -14.64
CA MET A 164 11.07 -7.37 -14.73
C MET A 164 10.64 -8.74 -15.26
N THR A 165 10.87 -9.00 -16.53
CA THR A 165 10.57 -10.28 -17.15
C THR A 165 11.67 -11.29 -16.86
N LEU A 166 11.32 -12.46 -16.34
CA LEU A 166 12.21 -13.58 -16.07
C LEU A 166 11.84 -14.73 -16.98
N THR A 167 12.78 -15.10 -17.88
CA THR A 167 12.63 -16.22 -18.82
C THR A 167 13.97 -16.52 -19.48
N ASN A 168 14.18 -17.76 -19.95
CA ASN A 168 15.32 -18.07 -20.81
C ASN A 168 15.05 -17.55 -22.21
N GLU A 169 15.65 -16.42 -22.58
CA GLU A 169 15.47 -15.75 -23.86
C GLU A 169 16.01 -16.55 -25.08
N ALA A 170 16.86 -17.56 -24.84
CA ALA A 170 17.33 -18.45 -25.91
C ALA A 170 16.20 -19.37 -26.43
N ASN A 171 15.16 -19.58 -25.66
CA ASN A 171 13.97 -20.35 -26.03
C ASN A 171 12.90 -19.43 -26.62
N THR A 172 12.67 -19.51 -27.93
CA THR A 172 11.83 -18.55 -28.69
C THR A 172 10.42 -19.08 -29.02
N PHE A 173 10.03 -20.23 -28.49
CA PHE A 173 8.66 -20.72 -28.63
C PHE A 173 7.70 -19.95 -27.73
N HIS A 174 6.39 -20.04 -27.99
CA HIS A 174 5.35 -19.44 -27.15
C HIS A 174 5.43 -19.98 -25.72
N LYS A 175 5.40 -19.09 -24.74
CA LYS A 175 5.46 -19.41 -23.31
C LYS A 175 4.24 -18.88 -22.60
N PRO A 176 3.58 -19.68 -21.76
CA PRO A 176 2.54 -19.17 -20.88
C PRO A 176 3.04 -18.08 -19.94
N VAL A 177 2.20 -17.08 -19.70
CA VAL A 177 2.53 -15.90 -18.91
C VAL A 177 2.10 -16.08 -17.46
N PHE A 178 3.01 -15.77 -16.55
CA PHE A 178 2.72 -15.56 -15.13
C PHE A 178 3.02 -14.10 -14.76
N PHE A 179 2.00 -13.36 -14.35
CA PHE A 179 2.14 -11.96 -13.95
C PHE A 179 1.96 -11.82 -12.45
N LEU A 180 2.96 -11.29 -11.76
CA LEU A 180 2.97 -11.06 -10.32
C LEU A 180 3.32 -9.62 -10.00
N MET A 181 2.43 -8.93 -9.29
CA MET A 181 2.69 -7.57 -8.82
C MET A 181 2.54 -7.41 -7.31
N GLY A 182 3.25 -6.45 -6.77
CA GLY A 182 3.18 -6.02 -5.38
C GLY A 182 3.07 -4.51 -5.24
N GLU A 183 2.96 -4.04 -4.01
CA GLU A 183 3.02 -2.63 -3.62
C GLU A 183 1.99 -1.73 -4.34
N ILE A 184 0.79 -2.26 -4.62
CA ILE A 184 -0.31 -1.40 -5.09
C ILE A 184 -0.79 -0.46 -3.98
N HIS A 185 -0.71 -0.92 -2.72
CA HIS A 185 -0.90 -0.07 -1.55
C HIS A 185 0.45 0.18 -0.87
N ALA A 186 0.79 1.43 -0.73
CA ALA A 186 2.12 1.88 -0.36
C ALA A 186 2.65 1.38 1.01
N ARG A 187 1.77 1.16 2.00
CA ARG A 187 2.11 0.66 3.34
C ARG A 187 2.33 -0.86 3.42
N GLU A 188 2.08 -1.59 2.35
CA GLU A 188 2.18 -3.04 2.31
C GLU A 188 3.61 -3.48 1.96
N LEU A 189 4.58 -3.02 2.73
CA LEU A 189 6.03 -3.08 2.48
C LEU A 189 6.55 -4.47 2.09
N VAL A 190 5.96 -5.53 2.64
CA VAL A 190 6.39 -6.91 2.42
C VAL A 190 6.11 -7.38 0.99
N THR A 191 5.13 -6.79 0.31
CA THR A 191 4.69 -7.27 -1.01
C THR A 191 5.73 -7.04 -2.09
N ALA A 192 6.33 -5.83 -2.13
CA ALA A 192 7.45 -5.52 -3.01
C ALA A 192 8.64 -6.44 -2.76
N GLU A 193 9.00 -6.62 -1.48
CA GLU A 193 10.11 -7.47 -1.10
C GLU A 193 9.86 -8.95 -1.47
N THR A 194 8.62 -9.43 -1.35
CA THR A 194 8.26 -10.80 -1.73
C THR A 194 8.44 -11.04 -3.23
N VAL A 195 7.96 -10.11 -4.07
CA VAL A 195 8.14 -10.21 -5.53
C VAL A 195 9.62 -10.21 -5.90
N LEU A 196 10.41 -9.29 -5.32
CA LEU A 196 11.83 -9.19 -5.63
C LEU A 196 12.63 -10.39 -5.10
N ARG A 197 12.35 -10.87 -3.88
CA ARG A 197 13.01 -12.07 -3.31
C ARG A 197 12.67 -13.34 -4.08
N MET A 198 11.45 -13.47 -4.56
CA MET A 198 11.07 -14.57 -5.44
C MET A 198 11.91 -14.53 -6.72
N SER A 199 12.08 -13.36 -7.32
CA SER A 199 12.91 -13.18 -8.51
C SER A 199 14.36 -13.53 -8.25
N GLU A 200 14.95 -13.04 -7.16
CA GLU A 200 16.32 -13.38 -6.73
C GLU A 200 16.50 -14.90 -6.56
N TYR A 201 15.52 -15.54 -5.90
CA TYR A 201 15.54 -17.00 -5.67
C TYR A 201 15.51 -17.80 -6.97
N LEU A 202 14.60 -17.46 -7.88
CA LEU A 202 14.47 -18.14 -9.18
C LEU A 202 15.74 -17.99 -10.01
N LEU A 203 16.30 -16.80 -10.11
CA LEU A 203 17.51 -16.54 -10.89
C LEU A 203 18.75 -17.22 -10.31
N THR A 204 18.89 -17.20 -8.98
CA THR A 204 20.05 -17.84 -8.31
C THR A 204 20.04 -19.36 -8.45
N ASN A 205 18.85 -19.97 -8.56
CA ASN A 205 18.70 -21.43 -8.66
C ASN A 205 18.51 -21.94 -10.10
N TYR A 206 18.51 -21.06 -11.11
CA TYR A 206 18.49 -21.46 -12.51
C TYR A 206 19.76 -22.25 -12.87
N GLY A 207 19.60 -23.39 -13.51
CA GLY A 207 20.71 -24.31 -13.82
C GLY A 207 21.19 -25.14 -12.62
N VAL A 208 20.62 -24.95 -11.43
CA VAL A 208 20.93 -25.69 -10.20
C VAL A 208 19.73 -26.54 -9.79
N ASP A 209 18.55 -25.95 -9.70
CA ASP A 209 17.29 -26.64 -9.42
C ASP A 209 16.59 -26.99 -10.75
N PRO A 210 16.25 -28.29 -10.98
CA PRO A 210 15.61 -28.70 -12.23
C PRO A 210 14.21 -28.10 -12.43
N ASP A 211 13.44 -27.93 -11.39
CA ASP A 211 12.08 -27.39 -11.47
C ASP A 211 12.11 -25.89 -11.81
N ILE A 212 13.04 -25.14 -11.20
CA ILE A 212 13.24 -23.72 -11.50
C ILE A 212 13.80 -23.53 -12.91
N THR A 213 14.75 -24.38 -13.32
CA THR A 213 15.31 -24.36 -14.67
C THR A 213 14.20 -24.60 -15.69
N TRP A 214 13.38 -25.65 -15.48
CA TRP A 214 12.24 -25.93 -16.33
C TRP A 214 11.24 -24.76 -16.36
N LEU A 215 10.95 -24.15 -15.19
CA LEU A 215 10.03 -23.03 -15.10
C LEU A 215 10.50 -21.86 -15.99
N LEU A 216 11.75 -21.42 -15.88
CA LEU A 216 12.26 -20.31 -16.67
C LEU A 216 12.54 -20.67 -18.14
N ASP A 217 12.75 -21.95 -18.47
CA ASP A 217 12.87 -22.41 -19.84
C ASP A 217 11.55 -22.39 -20.61
N TYR A 218 10.41 -22.66 -19.92
CA TYR A 218 9.12 -22.90 -20.55
C TYR A 218 8.02 -21.86 -20.21
N TYR A 219 8.27 -20.92 -19.29
CA TYR A 219 7.34 -19.88 -18.91
C TYR A 219 7.98 -18.49 -18.97
N GLU A 220 7.15 -17.49 -19.07
CA GLU A 220 7.54 -16.08 -18.99
C GLU A 220 6.91 -15.44 -17.75
N LEU A 221 7.76 -15.02 -16.79
CA LEU A 221 7.34 -14.47 -15.51
C LEU A 221 7.54 -12.96 -15.51
N HIS A 222 6.46 -12.22 -15.44
CA HIS A 222 6.44 -10.76 -15.31
C HIS A 222 6.32 -10.37 -13.85
N MET A 223 7.33 -9.71 -13.34
CA MET A 223 7.49 -9.38 -11.93
C MET A 223 7.49 -7.86 -11.76
N VAL A 224 6.43 -7.29 -11.19
CA VAL A 224 6.30 -5.85 -10.89
C VAL A 224 6.35 -5.63 -9.38
N PRO A 225 7.53 -5.46 -8.78
CA PRO A 225 7.64 -5.31 -7.32
C PRO A 225 7.01 -4.03 -6.78
N MET A 226 7.00 -2.97 -7.58
CA MET A 226 6.69 -1.61 -7.12
C MET A 226 5.65 -0.95 -8.03
N THR A 227 4.37 -1.12 -7.70
CA THR A 227 3.26 -0.53 -8.47
C THR A 227 2.99 0.92 -8.06
N ASN A 228 3.24 1.28 -6.79
CA ASN A 228 2.96 2.60 -6.21
C ASN A 228 4.23 3.20 -5.56
N PRO A 229 5.22 3.57 -6.36
CA PRO A 229 6.50 4.06 -5.82
C PRO A 229 6.39 5.42 -5.11
N ASP A 230 5.52 6.32 -5.57
CA ASP A 230 5.34 7.64 -4.96
C ASP A 230 4.71 7.52 -3.57
N GLY A 231 3.64 6.75 -3.44
CA GLY A 231 3.03 6.46 -2.14
C GLY A 231 4.01 5.73 -1.20
N ARG A 232 4.85 4.82 -1.76
CA ARG A 232 5.88 4.11 -0.99
C ARG A 232 6.85 5.07 -0.31
N LYS A 233 7.18 6.22 -0.91
CA LYS A 233 8.06 7.22 -0.28
C LYS A 233 7.48 7.79 1.01
N PHE A 234 6.16 7.96 1.10
CA PHE A 234 5.49 8.32 2.35
C PHE A 234 5.57 7.17 3.38
N ALA A 235 5.32 5.94 2.96
CA ALA A 235 5.42 4.78 3.87
C ALA A 235 6.84 4.57 4.41
N GLU A 236 7.88 4.90 3.64
CA GLU A 236 9.29 4.86 4.08
C GLU A 236 9.61 5.85 5.21
N THR A 237 8.84 6.92 5.35
CA THR A 237 8.99 7.89 6.45
C THR A 237 8.17 7.52 7.69
N GLY A 238 7.38 6.45 7.62
CA GLY A 238 6.53 5.97 8.71
C GLY A 238 5.07 6.38 8.60
N GLU A 239 4.70 7.06 7.51
CA GLU A 239 3.30 7.34 7.25
C GLU A 239 2.55 6.05 6.91
N TRP A 240 1.37 5.89 7.49
CA TRP A 240 0.52 4.73 7.20
C TRP A 240 -0.25 4.94 5.88
N TRP A 241 0.51 5.23 4.81
CA TRP A 241 0.00 5.66 3.51
C TRP A 241 -0.45 4.48 2.66
N ARG A 242 -1.66 4.54 2.10
CA ARG A 242 -2.25 3.50 1.26
C ARG A 242 -2.27 3.85 -0.23
N LYS A 243 -2.78 5.05 -0.53
CA LYS A 243 -3.14 5.53 -1.87
C LYS A 243 -1.90 5.94 -2.69
N ASN A 244 -2.10 6.36 -3.96
CA ASN A 244 -1.04 7.09 -4.66
C ASN A 244 -0.94 8.53 -4.13
N THR A 245 -0.27 9.42 -4.85
CA THR A 245 0.00 10.79 -4.40
C THR A 245 -0.81 11.85 -5.14
N ASP A 246 -1.82 11.45 -5.91
CA ASP A 246 -2.69 12.39 -6.61
C ASP A 246 -3.42 13.31 -5.64
N ASN A 247 -3.17 14.62 -5.76
CA ASN A 247 -3.75 15.64 -4.90
C ASN A 247 -4.63 16.65 -5.67
N ASP A 248 -5.01 16.36 -6.92
CA ASP A 248 -5.81 17.25 -7.75
C ASP A 248 -7.27 16.80 -7.95
N ASP A 249 -7.63 15.62 -7.50
CA ASP A 249 -8.98 15.03 -7.56
C ASP A 249 -9.99 15.60 -6.55
N GLY A 250 -9.67 16.72 -5.91
CA GLY A 250 -10.59 17.43 -5.01
C GLY A 250 -10.36 17.20 -3.51
N CYS A 251 -9.46 16.30 -3.10
CA CYS A 251 -8.92 16.22 -1.76
C CYS A 251 -7.46 16.66 -1.76
N THR A 252 -7.19 17.84 -1.18
CA THR A 252 -5.83 18.36 -1.03
C THR A 252 -5.31 18.28 0.40
N SER A 253 -6.11 17.70 1.29
CA SER A 253 -5.77 17.59 2.71
C SER A 253 -4.78 16.45 2.93
N TYR A 254 -3.59 16.77 3.43
CA TYR A 254 -2.66 15.76 3.94
C TYR A 254 -3.17 15.21 5.28
N PRO A 255 -3.15 13.91 5.52
CA PRO A 255 -2.66 12.81 4.67
C PRO A 255 -3.78 12.10 3.86
N ASP A 256 -4.91 12.74 3.58
CA ASP A 256 -6.12 12.09 3.08
C ASP A 256 -6.26 12.08 1.55
N TYR A 257 -5.43 12.82 0.79
CA TYR A 257 -5.48 12.85 -0.66
C TYR A 257 -4.98 11.55 -1.31
N GLY A 258 -5.15 11.44 -2.62
CA GLY A 258 -4.73 10.29 -3.44
C GLY A 258 -5.90 9.38 -3.82
N THR A 259 -5.63 8.51 -4.78
CA THR A 259 -6.56 7.49 -5.26
C THR A 259 -6.15 6.10 -4.76
N ASP A 260 -7.10 5.30 -4.30
CA ASP A 260 -6.86 3.87 -4.02
C ASP A 260 -6.70 3.14 -5.35
N LEU A 261 -5.47 2.82 -5.70
CA LEU A 261 -5.13 2.18 -6.97
C LEU A 261 -5.86 0.85 -7.16
N ASN A 262 -6.16 0.12 -6.07
CA ASN A 262 -6.94 -1.12 -6.13
C ASN A 262 -8.46 -0.90 -6.16
N ARG A 263 -8.92 0.31 -6.43
CA ARG A 263 -10.31 0.68 -6.73
C ARG A 263 -10.42 1.40 -8.08
N ASN A 264 -9.30 1.68 -8.73
CA ASN A 264 -9.20 2.56 -9.87
C ASN A 264 -9.13 1.84 -11.22
N HIS A 265 -9.13 0.50 -11.26
CA HIS A 265 -9.20 -0.26 -12.50
C HIS A 265 -10.49 0.03 -13.27
N SER A 266 -10.40 0.12 -14.61
CA SER A 266 -11.51 0.48 -15.48
C SER A 266 -12.65 -0.55 -15.50
N PHE A 267 -12.32 -1.85 -15.34
CA PHE A 267 -13.32 -2.92 -15.37
C PHE A 267 -14.23 -2.89 -14.14
N LYS A 268 -15.53 -2.74 -14.35
CA LYS A 268 -16.55 -2.68 -13.29
C LYS A 268 -16.29 -1.61 -12.23
N TRP A 269 -15.68 -0.52 -12.62
CA TRP A 269 -15.49 0.64 -11.78
C TRP A 269 -16.82 1.17 -11.21
N GLY A 270 -16.79 1.76 -10.02
CA GLY A 270 -17.95 2.44 -9.43
C GLY A 270 -18.54 1.76 -8.20
N GLY A 271 -17.90 0.72 -7.67
CA GLY A 271 -18.35 0.00 -6.48
C GLY A 271 -17.69 0.40 -5.15
N ALA A 272 -16.81 1.42 -5.16
CA ALA A 272 -16.03 1.82 -4.00
C ALA A 272 -16.28 3.28 -3.56
N GLY A 273 -15.46 3.80 -2.65
CA GLY A 273 -15.59 5.15 -2.12
C GLY A 273 -15.55 6.24 -3.19
N THR A 274 -16.49 7.16 -3.12
CA THR A 274 -16.63 8.29 -4.07
C THR A 274 -16.19 9.63 -3.50
N ASN A 275 -15.90 9.70 -2.18
CA ASN A 275 -15.37 10.89 -1.55
C ASN A 275 -13.83 10.88 -1.69
N PRO A 276 -13.22 11.92 -2.33
CA PRO A 276 -11.79 11.97 -2.59
C PRO A 276 -10.89 11.85 -1.36
N CYS A 277 -11.39 12.20 -0.19
CA CYS A 277 -10.64 12.10 1.06
C CYS A 277 -10.78 10.74 1.77
N ASP A 278 -11.56 9.80 1.23
CA ASP A 278 -11.68 8.46 1.83
C ASP A 278 -10.50 7.55 1.44
N GLU A 279 -10.14 6.63 2.32
CA GLU A 279 -9.05 5.65 2.10
C GLU A 279 -9.28 4.75 0.87
N THR A 280 -10.55 4.53 0.49
CA THR A 280 -10.97 3.67 -0.61
C THR A 280 -11.45 4.46 -1.83
N TYR A 281 -11.03 5.72 -1.95
CA TYR A 281 -11.42 6.57 -3.08
C TYR A 281 -11.00 5.95 -4.41
N GLN A 282 -11.97 5.79 -5.32
CA GLN A 282 -11.81 5.06 -6.58
C GLN A 282 -11.30 5.90 -7.76
N GLY A 283 -11.00 7.19 -7.55
CA GLY A 283 -10.72 8.14 -8.63
C GLY A 283 -11.99 8.67 -9.28
N PRO A 284 -11.87 9.72 -10.13
CA PRO A 284 -13.02 10.42 -10.67
C PRO A 284 -13.69 9.71 -11.87
N TYR A 285 -12.93 8.88 -12.62
CA TYR A 285 -13.43 8.35 -13.90
C TYR A 285 -12.89 6.96 -14.23
N PRO A 286 -13.75 6.04 -14.74
CA PRO A 286 -13.34 4.69 -15.15
C PRO A 286 -12.49 4.66 -16.44
N TYR A 287 -12.61 5.68 -17.28
CA TYR A 287 -11.94 5.75 -18.59
C TYR A 287 -10.58 6.46 -18.54
N ASN A 288 -10.22 6.99 -17.39
CA ASN A 288 -8.94 7.66 -17.15
C ASN A 288 -8.43 7.28 -15.75
N PRO A 289 -8.01 6.04 -15.56
CA PRO A 289 -7.41 5.64 -14.29
C PRO A 289 -6.08 6.34 -14.06
N GLU A 290 -5.58 6.24 -12.84
CA GLU A 290 -4.26 6.76 -12.47
C GLU A 290 -3.15 6.20 -13.36
N PRO A 291 -2.05 6.95 -13.58
CA PRO A 291 -0.97 6.53 -14.46
C PRO A 291 -0.40 5.14 -14.13
N GLU A 292 -0.28 4.83 -12.84
CA GLU A 292 0.17 3.53 -12.34
C GLU A 292 -0.77 2.40 -12.81
N ILE A 293 -2.08 2.63 -12.72
CA ILE A 293 -3.08 1.64 -13.14
C ILE A 293 -3.16 1.55 -14.67
N GLN A 294 -3.00 2.66 -15.38
CA GLN A 294 -2.86 2.62 -16.84
C GLN A 294 -1.68 1.75 -17.27
N ALA A 295 -0.52 1.91 -16.62
CA ALA A 295 0.68 1.12 -16.87
C ALA A 295 0.41 -0.38 -16.70
N ILE A 296 -0.17 -0.77 -15.56
CA ILE A 296 -0.49 -2.17 -15.26
C ILE A 296 -1.54 -2.73 -16.22
N GLN A 297 -2.67 -2.02 -16.45
CA GLN A 297 -3.72 -2.47 -17.36
C GLN A 297 -3.20 -2.68 -18.79
N ASN A 298 -2.46 -1.70 -19.31
CA ASN A 298 -1.91 -1.79 -20.65
C ASN A 298 -0.93 -2.96 -20.78
N ARG A 299 -0.10 -3.18 -19.75
CA ARG A 299 0.86 -4.30 -19.75
C ARG A 299 0.14 -5.65 -19.69
N VAL A 300 -0.82 -5.80 -18.81
CA VAL A 300 -1.63 -7.03 -18.66
C VAL A 300 -2.39 -7.33 -19.96
N LEU A 301 -3.04 -6.34 -20.57
CA LEU A 301 -3.77 -6.51 -21.82
C LEU A 301 -2.86 -6.86 -23.02
N ALA A 302 -1.61 -6.45 -22.98
CA ALA A 302 -0.62 -6.81 -24.00
C ALA A 302 -0.06 -8.23 -23.85
N LEU A 303 -0.15 -8.82 -22.65
CA LEU A 303 0.43 -10.12 -22.32
C LEU A 303 -0.60 -11.24 -22.20
N LEU A 304 -1.79 -10.94 -21.73
CA LEU A 304 -2.86 -11.88 -21.42
C LEU A 304 -4.06 -11.56 -22.31
N GLU A 305 -4.31 -12.37 -23.32
CA GLU A 305 -5.47 -12.20 -24.20
C GLU A 305 -6.78 -12.48 -23.44
N ASP A 306 -7.83 -11.72 -23.73
CA ASP A 306 -9.17 -12.00 -23.23
C ASP A 306 -9.84 -13.06 -24.09
N GLU A 307 -9.73 -14.32 -23.72
CA GLU A 307 -10.34 -15.44 -24.39
C GLU A 307 -11.76 -15.79 -23.89
N ARG A 308 -12.32 -14.96 -23.02
CA ARG A 308 -13.72 -15.11 -22.59
C ARG A 308 -14.67 -14.93 -23.78
N GLY A 309 -15.88 -15.46 -23.65
CA GLY A 309 -16.97 -15.13 -24.57
C GLY A 309 -17.33 -13.63 -24.52
N PRO A 310 -18.28 -13.19 -25.36
CA PRO A 310 -18.61 -11.76 -25.53
C PRO A 310 -19.27 -11.12 -24.30
N GLY A 311 -19.71 -11.90 -23.34
CA GLY A 311 -20.33 -11.39 -22.09
C GLY A 311 -19.32 -11.31 -20.95
N ASP A 312 -19.44 -10.28 -20.11
CA ASP A 312 -18.59 -10.08 -18.95
C ASP A 312 -18.55 -11.30 -17.98
N THR A 313 -19.59 -12.13 -18.03
CA THR A 313 -19.74 -13.31 -17.17
C THR A 313 -19.46 -14.62 -17.91
N ASP A 314 -19.00 -14.56 -19.13
CA ASP A 314 -18.61 -15.77 -19.86
C ASP A 314 -17.27 -16.31 -19.32
N PRO A 315 -17.11 -17.62 -19.21
CA PRO A 315 -15.85 -18.19 -18.73
C PRO A 315 -14.76 -18.13 -19.79
N ALA A 316 -13.51 -18.03 -19.34
CA ALA A 316 -12.37 -18.37 -20.19
C ALA A 316 -12.34 -19.88 -20.47
N PRO A 317 -11.72 -20.32 -21.58
CA PRO A 317 -11.47 -21.72 -21.86
C PRO A 317 -10.71 -22.43 -20.72
N LEU A 318 -10.89 -23.74 -20.57
CA LEU A 318 -10.22 -24.50 -19.51
C LEU A 318 -8.71 -24.71 -19.76
N ASP A 319 -8.28 -24.51 -20.98
CA ASP A 319 -6.90 -24.58 -21.45
C ASP A 319 -6.25 -23.19 -21.58
N TYR A 320 -6.86 -22.15 -21.02
CA TYR A 320 -6.28 -20.80 -20.96
C TYR A 320 -4.90 -20.81 -20.29
N GLU A 321 -3.93 -20.17 -20.93
CA GLU A 321 -2.54 -20.16 -20.53
C GLU A 321 -2.12 -18.78 -19.99
N GLY A 322 -2.49 -18.47 -18.76
CA GLY A 322 -2.08 -17.23 -18.13
C GLY A 322 -2.56 -17.11 -16.69
N ILE A 323 -1.75 -16.50 -15.84
CA ILE A 323 -2.09 -16.24 -14.44
C ILE A 323 -1.69 -14.82 -14.09
N PHE A 324 -2.62 -14.08 -13.47
CA PHE A 324 -2.36 -12.78 -12.86
C PHE A 324 -2.57 -12.86 -11.34
N ILE A 325 -1.57 -12.43 -10.57
CA ILE A 325 -1.62 -12.39 -9.10
C ILE A 325 -1.17 -11.01 -8.63
N THR A 326 -1.91 -10.45 -7.66
CA THR A 326 -1.52 -9.26 -6.91
C THR A 326 -1.33 -9.62 -5.44
N LEU A 327 -0.20 -9.17 -4.87
CA LEU A 327 0.11 -9.39 -3.45
C LEU A 327 -0.34 -8.19 -2.62
N HIS A 328 -0.93 -8.53 -1.48
CA HIS A 328 -1.37 -7.57 -0.46
C HIS A 328 -0.88 -7.96 0.93
N SER A 329 -0.88 -7.04 1.87
CA SER A 329 -0.69 -7.31 3.29
C SER A 329 -1.54 -6.36 4.14
N TYR A 330 -2.00 -6.82 5.34
CA TYR A 330 -1.80 -8.17 5.85
C TYR A 330 -3.17 -8.86 5.99
N SER A 331 -3.31 -10.04 5.50
CA SER A 331 -4.40 -10.94 5.87
C SER A 331 -4.05 -12.37 5.40
N ASN A 332 -4.60 -13.38 6.06
CA ASN A 332 -4.37 -14.77 5.71
C ASN A 332 -5.43 -15.22 4.69
N LEU A 333 -5.49 -14.54 3.54
CA LEU A 333 -6.51 -14.77 2.53
C LEU A 333 -5.89 -15.04 1.16
N VAL A 334 -6.47 -15.99 0.43
CA VAL A 334 -6.30 -16.13 -1.02
C VAL A 334 -7.67 -15.89 -1.64
N MET A 335 -7.77 -14.84 -2.45
CA MET A 335 -9.02 -14.40 -3.08
C MET A 335 -8.96 -14.62 -4.59
N TRP A 336 -10.13 -14.81 -5.20
CA TRP A 336 -10.29 -14.97 -6.63
C TRP A 336 -11.58 -14.27 -7.11
N PRO A 337 -11.79 -14.04 -8.43
CA PRO A 337 -12.96 -13.37 -8.96
C PRO A 337 -14.30 -14.01 -8.53
N TRP A 338 -15.34 -13.17 -8.34
CA TRP A 338 -15.36 -11.75 -8.67
C TRP A 338 -15.05 -10.87 -7.46
N GLY A 339 -14.34 -9.74 -7.68
CA GLY A 339 -14.18 -8.68 -6.69
C GLY A 339 -15.31 -7.63 -6.70
N TRP A 340 -16.16 -7.63 -7.73
CA TRP A 340 -17.22 -6.64 -7.94
C TRP A 340 -18.65 -7.18 -7.70
N SER A 341 -18.82 -8.47 -7.51
CA SER A 341 -20.12 -9.14 -7.40
C SER A 341 -20.07 -10.24 -6.33
N TYR A 342 -21.19 -10.44 -5.65
CA TYR A 342 -21.38 -11.58 -4.73
C TYR A 342 -21.74 -12.89 -5.44
N SER A 343 -21.99 -12.84 -6.75
CA SER A 343 -22.20 -14.05 -7.55
C SER A 343 -20.88 -14.75 -7.84
N ASP A 344 -20.88 -16.05 -7.84
CA ASP A 344 -19.71 -16.83 -8.25
C ASP A 344 -19.33 -16.57 -9.70
N ALA A 345 -18.04 -16.55 -9.99
CA ALA A 345 -17.53 -16.54 -11.36
C ALA A 345 -17.93 -17.85 -12.08
N PRO A 346 -18.13 -17.87 -13.40
CA PRO A 346 -18.51 -19.07 -14.14
C PRO A 346 -17.52 -20.25 -13.95
N ASN A 347 -16.24 -19.96 -13.76
CA ASN A 347 -15.17 -20.91 -13.48
C ASN A 347 -14.76 -20.97 -11.99
N HIS A 348 -15.69 -20.64 -11.09
CA HIS A 348 -15.47 -20.59 -9.64
C HIS A 348 -14.80 -21.87 -9.09
N THR A 349 -15.24 -23.05 -9.52
CA THR A 349 -14.70 -24.32 -9.01
C THR A 349 -13.20 -24.48 -9.33
N GLN A 350 -12.77 -24.07 -10.51
CA GLN A 350 -11.36 -24.10 -10.92
C GLN A 350 -10.54 -23.09 -10.13
N LEU A 351 -11.03 -21.85 -10.03
CA LEU A 351 -10.41 -20.77 -9.25
C LEU A 351 -10.29 -21.15 -7.76
N GLN A 352 -11.36 -21.70 -7.17
CA GLN A 352 -11.34 -22.20 -5.79
C GLN A 352 -10.31 -23.32 -5.59
N THR A 353 -10.20 -24.24 -6.54
CA THR A 353 -9.23 -25.33 -6.46
C THR A 353 -7.80 -24.82 -6.48
N LEU A 354 -7.50 -23.84 -7.35
CA LEU A 354 -6.21 -23.19 -7.41
C LEU A 354 -5.93 -22.39 -6.13
N GLY A 355 -6.89 -21.57 -5.68
CA GLY A 355 -6.76 -20.79 -4.46
C GLY A 355 -6.53 -21.63 -3.22
N ARG A 356 -7.20 -22.78 -3.10
CA ARG A 356 -6.95 -23.73 -2.00
C ARG A 356 -5.57 -24.36 -2.03
N LYS A 357 -5.01 -24.62 -3.23
CA LYS A 357 -3.63 -25.10 -3.35
C LYS A 357 -2.65 -24.02 -2.88
N MET A 358 -2.85 -22.77 -3.31
CA MET A 358 -2.02 -21.65 -2.85
C MET A 358 -2.10 -21.49 -1.34
N ALA A 359 -3.29 -21.48 -0.77
CA ALA A 359 -3.50 -21.33 0.67
C ALA A 359 -2.95 -22.51 1.52
N PHE A 360 -2.71 -23.67 0.92
CA PHE A 360 -2.10 -24.80 1.62
C PHE A 360 -0.59 -24.61 1.82
N PHE A 361 0.07 -23.87 0.93
CA PHE A 361 1.52 -23.65 0.96
C PHE A 361 1.89 -22.25 1.52
N ASN A 362 0.92 -21.42 1.82
CA ASN A 362 1.10 -20.05 2.31
C ASN A 362 1.04 -19.97 3.85
#